data_96ff12855002abb0e651c81b1a26b4ac
#
_entry.id   96ff12855002abb0e651c81b1a26b4ac
#
_cell.length_a   1.000
_cell.length_b   1.000
_cell.length_c   1.000
_cell.angle_alpha   90.00
_cell.angle_beta   90.00
_cell.angle_gamma   90.00
#
_symmetry.space_group_name_H-M   'P 1'
#
loop_
_entity.id
_entity.type
_entity.pdbx_description
1 polymer ?
#
loop_
_entity_poly.entity_id
_entity_poly.type
_entity_poly.pdbx_seq_one_letter_code
_entity_poly.pdbx_strand_id
1 'polypeptide(L)'
;MMIASYNESLEILEPTIQSVIDSDYDMKKVILIMAYEERDGAQSMQACLSLVKKYGKQFLYAEAIGHPLTPNEVRGKGGNISYAGRILKKRLQKLKIDPEYVQVTTLDADNRPHKSYISALTYLLCLVPEPKYVSFQPIPIYTNNIWDVPALMRVIATGNSFWNIILSLRPHMIRNFSSHAQSMAALIDTDFWSARTIVEDGHQFWRTYFRYEGRHEVYPIYIPIYQDAVLSDGYRKTLKAQFIQIRRWAWGCSDVAYVWNKAYLTPNDVPKFDKLAKLSRLIESHLSWATAPLILAFAAFIPILFNPDDIASNQLPKVVSNIQNVAMVGLVITMYLSFKSLPPKPLRYKRHHSILMVFQWVLLPVTTILYNATAALYSQTRLFFGKYLDKFDVTDKAVKK
;
A
#
# COMPACT_ATOMS: atom_id res chain seq x y z
N MET A 1 -14.80 -3.91 -9.00
CA MET A 1 -13.48 -4.41 -8.57
C MET A 1 -12.53 -4.33 -9.76
N MET A 2 -11.42 -3.62 -9.63
CA MET A 2 -10.42 -3.43 -10.69
C MET A 2 -9.11 -4.04 -10.25
N ILE A 3 -8.66 -5.11 -10.90
CA ILE A 3 -7.44 -5.85 -10.58
C ILE A 3 -6.38 -5.46 -11.58
N ALA A 4 -5.29 -4.86 -11.10
CA ALA A 4 -4.15 -4.50 -11.93
C ALA A 4 -3.19 -5.68 -12.07
N SER A 5 -2.78 -5.98 -13.29
CA SER A 5 -1.84 -7.06 -13.61
C SER A 5 -0.68 -6.56 -14.46
N TYR A 6 0.50 -7.07 -14.14
CA TYR A 6 1.73 -6.92 -14.91
C TYR A 6 2.59 -8.18 -14.73
N ASN A 7 2.65 -9.02 -15.73
CA ASN A 7 3.46 -10.26 -15.75
C ASN A 7 3.14 -11.28 -14.65
N GLU A 8 1.96 -11.19 -14.02
CA GLU A 8 1.57 -12.20 -13.05
C GLU A 8 0.95 -13.43 -13.74
N SER A 9 1.28 -14.59 -13.18
CA SER A 9 0.73 -15.87 -13.61
C SER A 9 -0.72 -16.08 -13.14
N LEU A 10 -1.40 -17.05 -13.75
CA LEU A 10 -2.72 -17.48 -13.30
C LEU A 10 -2.74 -17.89 -11.82
N GLU A 11 -1.67 -18.52 -11.33
CA GLU A 11 -1.53 -18.97 -9.94
C GLU A 11 -1.62 -17.81 -8.93
N ILE A 12 -1.27 -16.58 -9.36
CA ILE A 12 -1.35 -15.36 -8.53
C ILE A 12 -2.70 -14.67 -8.70
N LEU A 13 -3.17 -14.53 -9.95
CA LEU A 13 -4.39 -13.77 -10.27
C LEU A 13 -5.67 -14.51 -9.89
N GLU A 14 -5.73 -15.82 -10.07
CA GLU A 14 -6.94 -16.60 -9.86
C GLU A 14 -7.41 -16.61 -8.40
N PRO A 15 -6.54 -16.77 -7.38
CA PRO A 15 -6.94 -16.67 -5.98
C PRO A 15 -7.51 -15.29 -5.62
N THR A 16 -7.04 -14.22 -6.25
CA THR A 16 -7.59 -12.86 -6.06
C THR A 16 -9.02 -12.77 -6.58
N ILE A 17 -9.30 -13.27 -7.78
CA ILE A 17 -10.66 -13.29 -8.33
C ILE A 17 -11.56 -14.19 -7.47
N GLN A 18 -11.07 -15.37 -7.08
CA GLN A 18 -11.82 -16.29 -6.25
C GLN A 18 -12.21 -15.66 -4.91
N SER A 19 -11.32 -14.92 -4.27
CA SER A 19 -11.64 -14.21 -3.02
C SER A 19 -12.71 -13.12 -3.19
N VAL A 20 -12.81 -12.51 -4.37
CA VAL A 20 -13.91 -11.60 -4.71
C VAL A 20 -15.22 -12.36 -4.86
N ILE A 21 -15.20 -13.50 -5.56
CA ILE A 21 -16.38 -14.35 -5.78
C ILE A 21 -16.91 -14.93 -4.46
N ASP A 22 -16.00 -15.32 -3.57
CA ASP A 22 -16.33 -15.89 -2.24
C ASP A 22 -16.85 -14.83 -1.24
N SER A 23 -17.01 -13.57 -1.68
CA SER A 23 -17.53 -12.51 -0.81
C SER A 23 -19.01 -12.75 -0.47
N ASP A 24 -19.38 -12.40 0.76
CA ASP A 24 -20.78 -12.40 1.25
C ASP A 24 -21.55 -11.21 0.59
N TYR A 25 -21.66 -11.23 -0.73
CA TYR A 25 -22.28 -10.17 -1.52
C TYR A 25 -22.82 -10.71 -2.85
N ASP A 26 -23.83 -10.04 -3.40
CA ASP A 26 -24.38 -10.41 -4.70
C ASP A 26 -23.44 -10.01 -5.84
N MET A 27 -22.77 -10.98 -6.45
CA MET A 27 -21.86 -10.74 -7.58
C MET A 27 -22.54 -10.13 -8.81
N LYS A 28 -23.88 -10.21 -8.93
CA LYS A 28 -24.63 -9.50 -9.97
C LYS A 28 -24.70 -7.98 -9.79
N LYS A 29 -24.19 -7.48 -8.68
CA LYS A 29 -23.97 -6.04 -8.40
C LYS A 29 -22.51 -5.63 -8.54
N VAL A 30 -21.61 -6.55 -8.90
CA VAL A 30 -20.18 -6.32 -9.01
C VAL A 30 -19.74 -6.35 -10.48
N ILE A 31 -18.95 -5.35 -10.88
CA ILE A 31 -18.24 -5.32 -12.16
C ILE A 31 -16.79 -5.72 -11.90
N LEU A 32 -16.28 -6.69 -12.65
CA LEU A 32 -14.89 -7.12 -12.63
C LEU A 32 -14.12 -6.53 -13.82
N ILE A 33 -13.06 -5.78 -13.56
CA ILE A 33 -12.14 -5.30 -14.57
C ILE A 33 -10.74 -5.89 -14.28
N MET A 34 -10.22 -6.62 -15.27
CA MET A 34 -8.84 -7.10 -15.30
C MET A 34 -8.03 -6.14 -16.14
N ALA A 35 -7.25 -5.26 -15.51
CA ALA A 35 -6.44 -4.25 -16.18
C ALA A 35 -5.01 -4.77 -16.36
N TYR A 36 -4.59 -5.04 -17.59
CA TYR A 36 -3.25 -5.55 -17.91
C TYR A 36 -2.47 -4.59 -18.81
N GLU A 37 -1.14 -4.70 -18.79
CA GLU A 37 -0.25 -3.91 -19.63
C GLU A 37 0.03 -4.63 -20.94
N GLU A 38 -0.23 -4.02 -22.09
CA GLU A 38 0.03 -4.64 -23.40
C GLU A 38 1.52 -4.88 -23.66
N ARG A 39 2.39 -4.04 -23.10
CA ARG A 39 3.85 -4.19 -23.19
C ARG A 39 4.40 -5.46 -22.53
N ASP A 40 3.59 -6.12 -21.71
CA ASP A 40 3.96 -7.34 -21.00
C ASP A 40 3.85 -8.60 -21.86
N GLY A 41 3.32 -8.44 -23.07
CA GLY A 41 3.21 -9.49 -24.05
C GLY A 41 1.95 -10.34 -23.93
N ALA A 42 1.92 -11.38 -24.77
CA ALA A 42 0.71 -12.20 -24.94
C ALA A 42 0.33 -13.00 -23.67
N GLN A 43 1.27 -13.32 -22.79
CA GLN A 43 1.01 -14.16 -21.61
C GLN A 43 0.08 -13.47 -20.62
N SER A 44 0.35 -12.23 -20.25
CA SER A 44 -0.50 -11.46 -19.31
C SER A 44 -1.90 -11.24 -19.90
N MET A 45 -1.98 -10.87 -21.18
CA MET A 45 -3.24 -10.75 -21.90
C MET A 45 -4.04 -12.06 -21.86
N GLN A 46 -3.42 -13.19 -22.21
CA GLN A 46 -4.09 -14.49 -22.23
C GLN A 46 -4.56 -14.90 -20.83
N ALA A 47 -3.76 -14.64 -19.79
CA ALA A 47 -4.13 -14.92 -18.41
C ALA A 47 -5.41 -14.15 -18.03
N CYS A 48 -5.44 -12.82 -18.26
CA CYS A 48 -6.60 -11.99 -17.95
C CYS A 48 -7.84 -12.39 -18.78
N LEU A 49 -7.69 -12.63 -20.08
CA LEU A 49 -8.80 -13.07 -20.95
C LEU A 49 -9.36 -14.43 -20.53
N SER A 50 -8.50 -15.40 -20.18
CA SER A 50 -8.93 -16.72 -19.74
C SER A 50 -9.71 -16.67 -18.43
N LEU A 51 -9.28 -15.82 -17.47
CA LEU A 51 -9.96 -15.63 -16.20
C LEU A 51 -11.32 -14.92 -16.38
N VAL A 52 -11.40 -13.90 -17.22
CA VAL A 52 -12.68 -13.27 -17.56
C VAL A 52 -13.61 -14.26 -18.26
N LYS A 53 -13.10 -15.09 -19.17
CA LYS A 53 -13.91 -16.15 -19.82
C LYS A 53 -14.42 -17.18 -18.79
N LYS A 54 -13.59 -17.56 -17.83
CA LYS A 54 -13.90 -18.58 -16.80
C LYS A 54 -14.92 -18.07 -15.79
N TYR A 55 -14.73 -16.86 -15.27
CA TYR A 55 -15.48 -16.33 -14.13
C TYR A 55 -16.45 -15.21 -14.45
N GLY A 56 -16.34 -14.58 -15.62
CA GLY A 56 -17.08 -13.35 -15.96
C GLY A 56 -18.59 -13.45 -15.86
N LYS A 57 -19.16 -14.65 -16.15
CA LYS A 57 -20.62 -14.88 -16.06
C LYS A 57 -21.17 -14.76 -14.62
N GLN A 58 -20.33 -14.82 -13.60
CA GLN A 58 -20.75 -14.66 -12.21
C GLN A 58 -21.04 -13.19 -11.85
N PHE A 59 -20.34 -12.26 -12.52
CA PHE A 59 -20.46 -10.83 -12.28
C PHE A 59 -21.59 -10.17 -13.08
N LEU A 60 -21.96 -8.93 -12.74
CA LEU A 60 -22.83 -8.09 -13.56
C LEU A 60 -22.22 -7.84 -14.94
N TYR A 61 -20.93 -7.53 -14.95
CA TYR A 61 -20.12 -7.31 -16.15
C TYR A 61 -18.68 -7.68 -15.83
N ALA A 62 -17.96 -8.22 -16.80
CA ALA A 62 -16.53 -8.50 -16.64
C ALA A 62 -15.79 -8.24 -17.96
N GLU A 63 -14.65 -7.58 -17.90
CA GLU A 63 -13.83 -7.26 -19.06
C GLU A 63 -12.33 -7.29 -18.69
N ALA A 64 -11.51 -7.77 -19.63
CA ALA A 64 -10.06 -7.62 -19.59
C ALA A 64 -9.69 -6.43 -20.49
N ILE A 65 -9.00 -5.43 -19.93
CA ILE A 65 -8.64 -4.18 -20.61
C ILE A 65 -7.13 -4.09 -20.69
N GLY A 66 -6.60 -4.05 -21.91
CA GLY A 66 -5.17 -3.85 -22.19
C GLY A 66 -4.86 -2.36 -22.22
N HIS A 67 -3.82 -1.97 -21.49
CA HIS A 67 -3.30 -0.62 -21.48
C HIS A 67 -2.11 -0.48 -22.43
N PRO A 68 -2.23 0.28 -23.54
CA PRO A 68 -1.11 0.63 -24.37
C PRO A 68 -0.27 1.70 -23.67
N LEU A 69 1.04 1.54 -23.67
CA LEU A 69 1.93 2.56 -23.11
C LEU A 69 1.86 3.84 -23.94
N THR A 70 1.45 4.95 -23.31
CA THR A 70 1.37 6.25 -23.99
C THR A 70 2.60 7.12 -23.69
N PRO A 71 2.96 8.05 -24.58
CA PRO A 71 4.05 9.01 -24.32
C PRO A 71 3.78 9.81 -23.03
N ASN A 72 4.84 10.11 -22.26
CA ASN A 72 4.79 10.86 -21.00
C ASN A 72 4.12 10.15 -19.81
N GLU A 73 3.86 8.86 -19.89
CA GLU A 73 3.45 8.05 -18.75
C GLU A 73 4.64 7.37 -18.07
N VAL A 74 4.64 7.37 -16.75
CA VAL A 74 5.55 6.54 -15.96
C VAL A 74 5.05 5.10 -16.02
N ARG A 75 5.92 4.18 -16.40
CA ARG A 75 5.58 2.75 -16.43
C ARG A 75 5.19 2.27 -15.04
N GLY A 76 3.91 1.96 -14.82
CA GLY A 76 3.41 1.56 -13.51
C GLY A 76 1.91 1.37 -13.45
N LYS A 77 1.43 0.99 -12.28
CA LYS A 77 0.02 0.72 -12.01
C LYS A 77 -0.90 1.92 -12.31
N GLY A 78 -0.43 3.14 -12.01
CA GLY A 78 -1.23 4.35 -12.18
C GLY A 78 -1.76 4.57 -13.60
N GLY A 79 -0.93 4.40 -14.64
CA GLY A 79 -1.34 4.47 -16.05
C GLY A 79 -2.36 3.39 -16.38
N ASN A 80 -2.08 2.14 -15.99
CA ASN A 80 -2.93 0.99 -16.24
C ASN A 80 -4.35 1.18 -15.67
N ILE A 81 -4.48 1.43 -14.36
CA ILE A 81 -5.79 1.59 -13.71
C ILE A 81 -6.52 2.88 -14.18
N SER A 82 -5.78 3.93 -14.53
CA SER A 82 -6.35 5.16 -15.05
C SER A 82 -6.99 4.95 -16.44
N TYR A 83 -6.27 4.25 -17.31
CA TYR A 83 -6.79 3.87 -18.63
C TYR A 83 -8.02 2.96 -18.50
N ALA A 84 -7.94 1.91 -17.69
CA ALA A 84 -9.05 1.01 -17.44
C ALA A 84 -10.26 1.75 -16.83
N GLY A 85 -10.04 2.72 -15.96
CA GLY A 85 -11.08 3.57 -15.39
C GLY A 85 -11.81 4.41 -16.44
N ARG A 86 -11.08 4.98 -17.40
CA ARG A 86 -11.69 5.72 -18.53
C ARG A 86 -12.54 4.81 -19.44
N ILE A 87 -12.09 3.59 -19.66
CA ILE A 87 -12.90 2.60 -20.42
C ILE A 87 -14.13 2.20 -19.60
N LEU A 88 -13.98 1.92 -18.31
CA LEU A 88 -15.10 1.60 -17.42
C LEU A 88 -16.16 2.72 -17.44
N LYS A 89 -15.77 4.00 -17.40
CA LYS A 89 -16.71 5.13 -17.56
C LYS A 89 -17.58 4.98 -18.80
N LYS A 90 -16.98 4.64 -19.97
CA LYS A 90 -17.72 4.42 -21.22
C LYS A 90 -18.63 3.20 -21.14
N ARG A 91 -18.22 2.15 -20.41
CA ARG A 91 -19.05 0.94 -20.19
C ARG A 91 -20.26 1.24 -19.30
N LEU A 92 -20.08 1.99 -18.22
CA LEU A 92 -21.18 2.41 -17.35
C LEU A 92 -22.25 3.20 -18.11
N GLN A 93 -21.84 4.10 -19.00
CA GLN A 93 -22.78 4.83 -19.88
C GLN A 93 -23.60 3.87 -20.77
N LYS A 94 -22.95 2.84 -21.36
CA LYS A 94 -23.65 1.83 -22.18
C LYS A 94 -24.60 0.96 -21.35
N LEU A 95 -24.22 0.66 -20.11
CA LEU A 95 -25.02 -0.11 -19.14
C LEU A 95 -26.11 0.75 -18.48
N LYS A 96 -26.14 2.06 -18.75
CA LYS A 96 -27.06 3.03 -18.13
C LYS A 96 -26.94 3.06 -16.60
N ILE A 97 -25.72 2.90 -16.09
CA ILE A 97 -25.40 2.96 -14.66
C ILE A 97 -24.81 4.34 -14.36
N ASP A 98 -25.40 5.04 -13.38
CA ASP A 98 -24.91 6.35 -12.96
C ASP A 98 -23.59 6.19 -12.17
N PRO A 99 -22.50 6.91 -12.56
CA PRO A 99 -21.23 6.91 -11.84
C PRO A 99 -21.32 7.29 -10.34
N GLU A 100 -22.32 8.04 -9.93
CA GLU A 100 -22.52 8.42 -8.53
C GLU A 100 -22.80 7.21 -7.62
N TYR A 101 -23.42 6.16 -8.15
CA TYR A 101 -23.71 4.92 -7.44
C TYR A 101 -22.63 3.84 -7.59
N VAL A 102 -21.47 4.17 -8.18
CA VAL A 102 -20.40 3.20 -8.42
C VAL A 102 -19.21 3.50 -7.55
N GLN A 103 -18.79 2.51 -6.76
CA GLN A 103 -17.52 2.51 -6.04
C GLN A 103 -16.50 1.64 -6.76
N VAL A 104 -15.31 2.16 -6.98
CA VAL A 104 -14.20 1.46 -7.62
C VAL A 104 -13.16 1.11 -6.59
N THR A 105 -12.97 -0.18 -6.32
CA THR A 105 -11.85 -0.70 -5.53
C THR A 105 -10.75 -1.16 -6.48
N THR A 106 -9.54 -0.64 -6.32
CA THR A 106 -8.36 -1.14 -7.02
C THR A 106 -7.70 -2.24 -6.20
N LEU A 107 -7.31 -3.34 -6.83
CA LEU A 107 -6.57 -4.43 -6.21
C LEU A 107 -5.26 -4.66 -6.97
N ASP A 108 -4.20 -5.00 -6.25
CA ASP A 108 -3.03 -5.61 -6.85
C ASP A 108 -3.31 -7.09 -7.15
N ALA A 109 -2.51 -7.69 -8.01
CA ALA A 109 -2.72 -9.06 -8.48
C ALA A 109 -2.82 -10.12 -7.37
N ASP A 110 -2.20 -9.87 -6.20
CA ASP A 110 -2.16 -10.77 -5.04
C ASP A 110 -3.09 -10.36 -3.90
N ASN A 111 -3.91 -9.33 -4.09
CA ASN A 111 -4.77 -8.81 -3.05
C ASN A 111 -6.04 -9.63 -2.92
N ARG A 112 -6.24 -10.25 -1.76
CA ARG A 112 -7.39 -11.11 -1.47
C ARG A 112 -8.29 -10.45 -0.43
N PRO A 113 -9.40 -9.79 -0.86
CA PRO A 113 -10.33 -9.20 0.09
C PRO A 113 -10.96 -10.28 1.00
N HIS A 114 -11.13 -9.91 2.28
CA HIS A 114 -11.94 -10.73 3.19
C HIS A 114 -13.38 -10.81 2.66
N LYS A 115 -14.06 -11.93 2.89
CA LYS A 115 -15.40 -12.19 2.37
C LYS A 115 -16.43 -11.09 2.69
N SER A 116 -16.29 -10.38 3.80
CA SER A 116 -17.19 -9.29 4.21
C SER A 116 -16.73 -7.91 3.70
N TYR A 117 -15.68 -7.82 2.86
CA TYR A 117 -15.16 -6.52 2.43
C TYR A 117 -16.18 -5.72 1.61
N ILE A 118 -16.79 -6.36 0.60
CA ILE A 118 -17.72 -5.67 -0.31
C ILE A 118 -19.00 -5.24 0.42
N SER A 119 -19.52 -6.08 1.30
CA SER A 119 -20.70 -5.75 2.11
C SER A 119 -20.41 -4.63 3.11
N ALA A 120 -19.23 -4.64 3.76
CA ALA A 120 -18.82 -3.56 4.66
C ALA A 120 -18.62 -2.23 3.91
N LEU A 121 -17.99 -2.25 2.73
CA LEU A 121 -17.84 -1.07 1.87
C LEU A 121 -19.22 -0.52 1.49
N THR A 122 -20.14 -1.38 1.06
CA THR A 122 -21.50 -0.98 0.67
C THR A 122 -22.28 -0.41 1.87
N TYR A 123 -22.15 -1.03 3.04
CA TYR A 123 -22.77 -0.54 4.25
C TYR A 123 -22.28 0.87 4.62
N LEU A 124 -20.95 1.08 4.65
CA LEU A 124 -20.37 2.39 4.92
C LEU A 124 -20.78 3.43 3.90
N LEU A 125 -20.84 3.05 2.62
CA LEU A 125 -21.31 3.92 1.54
C LEU A 125 -22.73 4.44 1.79
N CYS A 126 -23.62 3.59 2.31
CA CYS A 126 -24.98 3.98 2.65
C CYS A 126 -25.08 4.89 3.88
N LEU A 127 -24.06 4.90 4.75
CA LEU A 127 -24.03 5.73 5.94
C LEU A 127 -23.38 7.10 5.72
N VAL A 128 -22.50 7.22 4.75
CA VAL A 128 -21.78 8.47 4.46
C VAL A 128 -22.68 9.42 3.68
N PRO A 129 -22.95 10.64 4.18
CA PRO A 129 -23.87 11.58 3.52
C PRO A 129 -23.41 11.99 2.11
N GLU A 130 -22.11 12.18 1.93
CA GLU A 130 -21.50 12.65 0.67
C GLU A 130 -20.37 11.74 0.23
N PRO A 131 -20.65 10.53 -0.29
CA PRO A 131 -19.64 9.52 -0.60
C PRO A 131 -18.66 9.95 -1.70
N LYS A 132 -18.99 10.97 -2.49
CA LYS A 132 -18.11 11.57 -3.48
C LYS A 132 -16.84 12.19 -2.86
N TYR A 133 -16.94 12.72 -1.64
CA TYR A 133 -15.83 13.35 -0.93
C TYR A 133 -15.04 12.39 -0.04
N VAL A 134 -15.35 11.09 -0.11
CA VAL A 134 -14.72 10.08 0.74
C VAL A 134 -14.08 9.00 -0.12
N SER A 135 -12.90 8.56 0.29
CA SER A 135 -12.37 7.26 -0.11
C SER A 135 -12.33 6.31 1.09
N PHE A 136 -12.37 5.02 0.81
CA PHE A 136 -12.41 3.98 1.83
C PHE A 136 -11.14 3.16 1.77
N GLN A 137 -10.49 2.99 2.92
CA GLN A 137 -9.23 2.24 3.02
C GLN A 137 -9.41 1.01 3.92
N PRO A 138 -9.45 -0.20 3.35
CA PRO A 138 -9.35 -1.43 4.13
C PRO A 138 -7.96 -1.61 4.72
N ILE A 139 -7.79 -2.57 5.64
CA ILE A 139 -6.50 -2.81 6.30
C ILE A 139 -5.68 -3.79 5.45
N PRO A 140 -4.55 -3.36 4.84
CA PRO A 140 -3.64 -4.29 4.17
C PRO A 140 -2.92 -5.17 5.19
N ILE A 141 -3.03 -6.50 5.04
CA ILE A 141 -2.40 -7.49 5.91
C ILE A 141 -1.58 -8.47 5.07
N TYR A 142 -0.28 -8.55 5.33
CA TYR A 142 0.67 -9.34 4.54
C TYR A 142 0.79 -10.76 5.08
N THR A 143 -0.22 -11.60 4.84
CA THR A 143 -0.29 -12.95 5.42
C THR A 143 -0.51 -14.09 4.42
N ASN A 144 -0.81 -13.83 3.15
CA ASN A 144 -1.13 -14.89 2.18
C ASN A 144 -0.06 -15.98 2.10
N ASN A 145 1.21 -15.59 2.09
CA ASN A 145 2.38 -16.47 1.97
C ASN A 145 3.35 -16.35 3.15
N ILE A 146 2.88 -15.88 4.30
CA ILE A 146 3.74 -15.54 5.46
C ILE A 146 4.58 -16.70 5.96
N TRP A 147 4.11 -17.95 5.80
CA TRP A 147 4.83 -19.15 6.19
C TRP A 147 6.00 -19.49 5.25
N ASP A 148 5.93 -19.03 4.00
CA ASP A 148 6.87 -19.38 2.93
C ASP A 148 8.05 -18.43 2.81
N VAL A 149 7.91 -17.19 3.31
CA VAL A 149 8.94 -16.15 3.20
C VAL A 149 10.05 -16.29 4.25
N PRO A 150 11.27 -15.80 3.98
CA PRO A 150 12.37 -15.74 4.95
C PRO A 150 12.02 -14.92 6.20
N ALA A 151 12.73 -15.19 7.31
CA ALA A 151 12.49 -14.51 8.61
C ALA A 151 12.53 -12.97 8.50
N LEU A 152 13.51 -12.40 7.82
CA LEU A 152 13.60 -10.95 7.60
C LEU A 152 12.34 -10.39 6.92
N MET A 153 11.83 -11.08 5.88
CA MET A 153 10.63 -10.67 5.17
C MET A 153 9.39 -10.79 6.06
N ARG A 154 9.31 -11.83 6.89
CA ARG A 154 8.20 -11.97 7.86
C ARG A 154 8.16 -10.82 8.85
N VAL A 155 9.32 -10.43 9.41
CA VAL A 155 9.39 -9.29 10.35
C VAL A 155 8.91 -8.00 9.68
N ILE A 156 9.36 -7.73 8.46
CA ILE A 156 8.94 -6.55 7.69
C ILE A 156 7.42 -6.61 7.38
N ALA A 157 6.94 -7.73 6.86
CA ALA A 157 5.53 -7.93 6.49
C ALA A 157 4.60 -7.78 7.70
N THR A 158 4.97 -8.38 8.84
CA THR A 158 4.20 -8.27 10.07
C THR A 158 4.24 -6.86 10.64
N GLY A 159 5.40 -6.20 10.61
CA GLY A 159 5.54 -4.81 11.04
C GLY A 159 4.68 -3.86 10.22
N ASN A 160 4.66 -4.02 8.90
CA ASN A 160 3.81 -3.23 8.00
C ASN A 160 2.31 -3.50 8.22
N SER A 161 1.92 -4.77 8.42
CA SER A 161 0.54 -5.11 8.75
C SER A 161 0.09 -4.43 10.04
N PHE A 162 0.94 -4.45 11.06
CA PHE A 162 0.66 -3.81 12.34
C PHE A 162 0.57 -2.28 12.22
N TRP A 163 1.46 -1.68 11.43
CA TRP A 163 1.41 -0.26 11.13
C TRP A 163 0.10 0.15 10.44
N ASN A 164 -0.38 -0.64 9.48
CA ASN A 164 -1.66 -0.39 8.81
C ASN A 164 -2.85 -0.47 9.77
N ILE A 165 -2.82 -1.40 10.75
CA ILE A 165 -3.83 -1.47 11.81
C ILE A 165 -3.80 -0.19 12.65
N ILE A 166 -2.62 0.26 13.10
CA ILE A 166 -2.48 1.51 13.87
C ILE A 166 -3.00 2.71 13.09
N LEU A 167 -2.68 2.81 11.79
CA LEU A 167 -3.17 3.90 10.94
C LEU A 167 -4.69 3.86 10.81
N SER A 168 -5.31 2.70 10.70
CA SER A 168 -6.77 2.58 10.61
C SER A 168 -7.48 3.12 11.87
N LEU A 169 -6.82 3.07 13.01
CA LEU A 169 -7.31 3.65 14.27
C LEU A 169 -7.09 5.18 14.37
N ARG A 170 -6.45 5.79 13.37
CA ARG A 170 -6.14 7.22 13.30
C ARG A 170 -6.67 7.83 11.99
N PRO A 171 -7.98 8.00 11.83
CA PRO A 171 -8.58 8.46 10.56
C PRO A 171 -8.00 9.78 10.05
N HIS A 172 -7.61 10.70 10.95
CA HIS A 172 -6.98 11.97 10.59
C HIS A 172 -5.57 11.85 9.98
N MET A 173 -4.94 10.67 10.05
CA MET A 173 -3.63 10.39 9.50
C MET A 173 -3.68 9.46 8.28
N ILE A 174 -4.77 8.72 8.11
CA ILE A 174 -4.89 7.71 7.06
C ILE A 174 -4.95 8.39 5.68
N ARG A 175 -4.34 7.76 4.71
CA ARG A 175 -4.38 8.10 3.29
C ARG A 175 -4.68 6.86 2.48
N ASN A 176 -4.84 7.05 1.17
CA ASN A 176 -5.03 5.91 0.29
C ASN A 176 -3.72 5.12 0.17
N PHE A 177 -3.85 3.81 0.28
CA PHE A 177 -2.84 2.82 -0.06
C PHE A 177 -3.38 1.93 -1.17
N SER A 178 -2.60 0.94 -1.59
CA SER A 178 -3.12 -0.14 -2.41
C SER A 178 -4.44 -0.69 -1.83
N SER A 179 -5.36 -1.06 -2.71
CA SER A 179 -6.68 -1.61 -2.36
C SER A 179 -7.70 -0.61 -1.81
N HIS A 180 -7.51 0.68 -1.99
CA HIS A 180 -8.53 1.66 -1.62
C HIS A 180 -9.75 1.64 -2.55
N ALA A 181 -10.89 2.07 -2.03
CA ALA A 181 -12.09 2.29 -2.83
C ALA A 181 -12.42 3.79 -2.91
N GLN A 182 -12.80 4.25 -4.09
CA GLN A 182 -13.20 5.63 -4.35
C GLN A 182 -14.40 5.69 -5.29
N SER A 183 -15.27 6.69 -5.11
CA SER A 183 -16.41 6.94 -5.98
C SER A 183 -15.97 7.14 -7.43
N MET A 184 -16.68 6.54 -8.38
CA MET A 184 -16.46 6.75 -9.81
C MET A 184 -16.65 8.21 -10.21
N ALA A 185 -17.58 8.91 -9.58
CA ALA A 185 -17.77 10.34 -9.77
C ALA A 185 -16.54 11.15 -9.37
N ALA A 186 -15.92 10.82 -8.20
CA ALA A 186 -14.69 11.46 -7.75
C ALA A 186 -13.50 11.15 -8.67
N LEU A 187 -13.41 9.93 -9.17
CA LEU A 187 -12.38 9.54 -10.14
C LEU A 187 -12.53 10.32 -11.45
N ILE A 188 -13.76 10.53 -11.93
CA ILE A 188 -14.03 11.36 -13.12
C ILE A 188 -13.61 12.81 -12.87
N ASP A 189 -13.96 13.38 -11.73
CA ASP A 189 -13.64 14.78 -11.38
C ASP A 189 -12.13 15.03 -11.23
N THR A 190 -11.37 14.00 -10.86
CA THR A 190 -9.91 14.06 -10.71
C THR A 190 -9.16 13.55 -11.95
N ASP A 191 -9.86 13.25 -13.04
CA ASP A 191 -9.29 12.60 -14.23
C ASP A 191 -8.51 11.32 -13.87
N PHE A 192 -9.13 10.45 -13.07
CA PHE A 192 -8.64 9.16 -12.60
C PHE A 192 -7.31 9.25 -11.84
N TRP A 193 -6.53 8.17 -11.76
CA TRP A 193 -5.23 8.16 -11.09
C TRP A 193 -4.15 8.81 -11.95
N SER A 194 -3.12 9.33 -11.31
CA SER A 194 -1.99 9.92 -12.03
C SER A 194 -1.16 8.84 -12.73
N ALA A 195 -0.96 9.01 -14.03
CA ALA A 195 -0.03 8.19 -14.80
C ALA A 195 1.42 8.72 -14.75
N ARG A 196 1.71 9.76 -13.94
CA ARG A 196 3.03 10.42 -13.87
C ARG A 196 3.78 10.17 -12.59
N THR A 197 3.30 9.27 -11.75
CA THR A 197 3.93 8.89 -10.48
C THR A 197 3.90 7.38 -10.29
N ILE A 198 4.87 6.86 -9.53
CA ILE A 198 4.91 5.46 -9.14
C ILE A 198 4.22 5.16 -7.80
N VAL A 199 3.63 6.18 -7.17
CA VAL A 199 2.90 6.13 -5.88
C VAL A 199 1.50 6.69 -6.07
N GLU A 200 0.82 6.22 -7.10
CA GLU A 200 -0.47 6.72 -7.59
C GLU A 200 -1.57 6.71 -6.53
N ASP A 201 -1.55 5.74 -5.61
CA ASP A 201 -2.54 5.56 -4.55
C ASP A 201 -2.47 6.69 -3.51
N GLY A 202 -1.30 6.91 -2.90
CA GLY A 202 -1.09 8.02 -1.97
C GLY A 202 -1.25 9.38 -2.64
N HIS A 203 -0.77 9.51 -3.88
CA HIS A 203 -0.91 10.73 -4.68
C HIS A 203 -2.37 11.05 -4.99
N GLN A 204 -3.21 10.03 -5.19
CA GLN A 204 -4.65 10.21 -5.46
C GLN A 204 -5.37 10.90 -4.29
N PHE A 205 -5.00 10.61 -3.04
CA PHE A 205 -5.51 11.35 -1.88
C PHE A 205 -5.29 12.85 -2.04
N TRP A 206 -4.08 13.27 -2.39
CA TRP A 206 -3.75 14.69 -2.53
C TRP A 206 -4.46 15.35 -3.70
N ARG A 207 -4.58 14.64 -4.84
CA ARG A 207 -5.31 15.14 -6.00
C ARG A 207 -6.78 15.39 -5.67
N THR A 208 -7.41 14.47 -4.99
CA THR A 208 -8.81 14.57 -4.58
C THR A 208 -9.00 15.64 -3.51
N TYR A 209 -8.08 15.72 -2.53
CA TYR A 209 -8.10 16.72 -1.47
C TYR A 209 -8.09 18.14 -2.01
N PHE A 210 -7.18 18.46 -2.93
CA PHE A 210 -7.14 19.80 -3.55
C PHE A 210 -8.27 20.02 -4.56
N ARG A 211 -8.75 18.98 -5.23
CA ARG A 211 -9.90 19.08 -6.14
C ARG A 211 -11.17 19.49 -5.42
N TYR A 212 -11.32 19.04 -4.17
CA TYR A 212 -12.49 19.32 -3.35
C TYR A 212 -12.21 20.31 -2.21
N GLU A 213 -11.19 21.11 -2.36
CA GLU A 213 -10.88 22.23 -1.47
C GLU A 213 -10.81 21.83 0.02
N GLY A 214 -10.15 20.69 0.28
CA GLY A 214 -9.93 20.18 1.63
C GLY A 214 -11.03 19.27 2.17
N ARG A 215 -12.17 19.12 1.51
CA ARG A 215 -13.31 18.30 1.98
C ARG A 215 -13.10 16.79 1.84
N HIS A 216 -12.02 16.35 1.15
CA HIS A 216 -11.77 14.92 0.97
C HIS A 216 -11.18 14.27 2.21
N GLU A 217 -11.78 13.15 2.63
CA GLU A 217 -11.36 12.33 3.76
C GLU A 217 -11.19 10.85 3.36
N VAL A 218 -10.43 10.11 4.17
CA VAL A 218 -10.31 8.65 4.02
C VAL A 218 -10.92 7.97 5.24
N TYR A 219 -11.92 7.13 5.00
CA TYR A 219 -12.57 6.35 6.05
C TYR A 219 -11.96 4.95 6.10
N PRO A 220 -11.52 4.50 7.29
CA PRO A 220 -11.04 3.13 7.44
C PRO A 220 -12.19 2.13 7.32
N ILE A 221 -11.96 1.04 6.61
CA ILE A 221 -12.78 -0.16 6.70
C ILE A 221 -12.02 -1.15 7.58
N TYR A 222 -12.56 -1.47 8.76
CA TYR A 222 -11.92 -2.39 9.71
C TYR A 222 -12.02 -3.87 9.28
N ILE A 223 -11.95 -4.09 7.97
CA ILE A 223 -11.94 -5.40 7.32
C ILE A 223 -10.63 -5.51 6.53
N PRO A 224 -9.91 -6.66 6.63
CA PRO A 224 -8.64 -6.81 5.95
C PRO A 224 -8.79 -7.08 4.45
N ILE A 225 -7.74 -6.65 3.71
CA ILE A 225 -7.37 -7.23 2.42
C ILE A 225 -6.02 -7.91 2.60
N TYR A 226 -5.98 -9.20 2.36
CA TYR A 226 -4.77 -10.00 2.53
C TYR A 226 -3.87 -9.86 1.31
N GLN A 227 -2.57 -9.70 1.55
CA GLN A 227 -1.55 -9.48 0.53
C GLN A 227 -0.38 -10.44 0.72
N ASP A 228 0.43 -10.60 -0.33
CA ASP A 228 1.65 -11.38 -0.25
C ASP A 228 2.77 -10.59 0.41
N ALA A 229 3.52 -11.22 1.30
CA ALA A 229 4.85 -10.77 1.68
C ALA A 229 5.82 -11.04 0.53
N VAL A 230 6.91 -10.26 0.42
CA VAL A 230 7.84 -10.36 -0.70
C VAL A 230 8.53 -11.72 -0.72
N LEU A 231 8.40 -12.40 -1.85
CA LEU A 231 9.07 -13.65 -2.14
C LEU A 231 9.45 -13.70 -3.62
N SER A 232 10.74 -13.93 -3.92
CA SER A 232 11.27 -14.13 -5.26
C SER A 232 12.02 -15.45 -5.33
N ASP A 233 12.45 -15.83 -6.52
CA ASP A 233 13.25 -17.04 -6.75
C ASP A 233 14.65 -16.94 -6.12
N GLY A 234 14.75 -17.40 -4.89
CA GLY A 234 15.97 -17.44 -4.11
C GLY A 234 16.14 -16.28 -3.13
N TYR A 235 16.91 -16.55 -2.08
CA TYR A 235 17.06 -15.67 -0.91
C TYR A 235 17.59 -14.28 -1.27
N ARG A 236 18.67 -14.20 -2.08
CA ARG A 236 19.29 -12.91 -2.45
C ARG A 236 18.36 -12.03 -3.29
N LYS A 237 17.61 -12.65 -4.22
CA LYS A 237 16.62 -11.93 -5.03
C LYS A 237 15.49 -11.40 -4.16
N THR A 238 15.02 -12.18 -3.19
CA THR A 238 14.00 -11.79 -2.22
C THR A 238 14.45 -10.58 -1.38
N LEU A 239 15.69 -10.60 -0.87
CA LEU A 239 16.26 -9.47 -0.14
C LEU A 239 16.29 -8.18 -0.99
N LYS A 240 16.74 -8.29 -2.23
CA LYS A 240 16.78 -7.15 -3.17
C LYS A 240 15.37 -6.65 -3.52
N ALA A 241 14.43 -7.55 -3.78
CA ALA A 241 13.05 -7.21 -4.10
C ALA A 241 12.38 -6.48 -2.95
N GLN A 242 12.62 -6.90 -1.69
CA GLN A 242 12.11 -6.22 -0.51
C GLN A 242 12.66 -4.78 -0.38
N PHE A 243 13.94 -4.57 -0.60
CA PHE A 243 14.52 -3.22 -0.59
C PHE A 243 13.88 -2.33 -1.67
N ILE A 244 13.73 -2.86 -2.89
CA ILE A 244 13.11 -2.16 -4.01
C ILE A 244 11.65 -1.79 -3.68
N GLN A 245 10.88 -2.69 -3.05
CA GLN A 245 9.51 -2.40 -2.65
C GLN A 245 9.44 -1.26 -1.63
N ILE A 246 10.24 -1.30 -0.56
CA ILE A 246 10.24 -0.24 0.46
C ILE A 246 10.74 1.09 -0.13
N ARG A 247 11.78 1.06 -0.97
CA ARG A 247 12.25 2.23 -1.71
C ARG A 247 11.13 2.89 -2.52
N ARG A 248 10.31 2.08 -3.21
CA ARG A 248 9.16 2.56 -3.97
C ARG A 248 8.11 3.20 -3.07
N TRP A 249 7.77 2.60 -1.94
CA TRP A 249 6.85 3.19 -0.97
C TRP A 249 7.38 4.50 -0.39
N ALA A 250 8.67 4.53 -0.06
CA ALA A 250 9.31 5.73 0.45
C ALA A 250 9.37 6.87 -0.57
N TRP A 251 9.23 6.58 -1.88
CA TRP A 251 9.11 7.57 -2.93
C TRP A 251 7.87 8.47 -2.78
N GLY A 252 6.93 8.11 -1.94
CA GLY A 252 5.82 8.98 -1.52
C GLY A 252 6.28 10.36 -0.99
N CYS A 253 7.55 10.51 -0.60
CA CYS A 253 8.14 11.81 -0.28
C CYS A 253 8.08 12.81 -1.43
N SER A 254 7.92 12.37 -2.69
CA SER A 254 7.71 13.23 -3.86
C SER A 254 6.43 14.07 -3.76
N ASP A 255 5.44 13.61 -3.01
CA ASP A 255 4.21 14.35 -2.77
C ASP A 255 4.42 15.62 -1.94
N VAL A 256 5.51 15.74 -1.19
CA VAL A 256 5.84 16.98 -0.44
C VAL A 256 5.89 18.17 -1.40
N ALA A 257 6.60 18.04 -2.52
CA ALA A 257 6.71 19.10 -3.51
C ALA A 257 5.37 19.41 -4.19
N TYR A 258 4.58 18.36 -4.51
CA TYR A 258 3.25 18.52 -5.08
C TYR A 258 2.31 19.26 -4.13
N VAL A 259 2.26 18.81 -2.86
CA VAL A 259 1.39 19.41 -1.83
C VAL A 259 1.80 20.86 -1.54
N TRP A 260 3.11 21.13 -1.44
CA TRP A 260 3.61 22.49 -1.29
C TRP A 260 3.15 23.41 -2.44
N ASN A 261 3.34 22.96 -3.68
CA ASN A 261 2.93 23.71 -4.87
C ASN A 261 1.42 24.00 -4.84
N LYS A 262 0.60 22.95 -4.60
CA LYS A 262 -0.86 23.11 -4.55
C LYS A 262 -1.33 23.95 -3.37
N ALA A 263 -0.68 23.84 -2.22
CA ALA A 263 -1.09 24.55 -1.01
C ALA A 263 -0.77 26.06 -1.04
N TYR A 264 0.35 26.44 -1.63
CA TYR A 264 0.89 27.81 -1.49
C TYR A 264 1.18 28.52 -2.81
N LEU A 265 1.42 27.79 -3.91
CA LEU A 265 1.77 28.40 -5.22
C LEU A 265 0.61 28.32 -6.22
N THR A 266 -0.43 27.55 -5.93
CA THR A 266 -1.65 27.45 -6.75
C THR A 266 -2.83 28.02 -5.96
N PRO A 267 -3.66 28.91 -6.53
CA PRO A 267 -4.86 29.40 -5.88
C PRO A 267 -5.78 28.25 -5.46
N ASN A 268 -6.25 28.25 -4.22
CA ASN A 268 -7.18 27.27 -3.66
C ASN A 268 -7.84 27.82 -2.38
N ASP A 269 -9.04 27.34 -2.05
CA ASP A 269 -9.81 27.76 -0.89
C ASP A 269 -9.68 26.83 0.32
N VAL A 270 -8.71 25.93 0.29
CA VAL A 270 -8.41 25.03 1.42
C VAL A 270 -8.02 25.84 2.66
N PRO A 271 -8.62 25.57 3.84
CA PRO A 271 -8.29 26.30 5.08
C PRO A 271 -6.78 26.25 5.38
N LYS A 272 -6.21 27.43 5.70
CA LYS A 272 -4.76 27.60 5.90
C LYS A 272 -4.19 26.66 6.95
N PHE A 273 -4.90 26.49 8.07
CA PHE A 273 -4.47 25.62 9.16
C PHE A 273 -4.48 24.14 8.73
N ASP A 274 -5.51 23.69 8.01
CA ASP A 274 -5.61 22.30 7.56
C ASP A 274 -4.49 21.92 6.59
N LYS A 275 -4.24 22.78 5.58
CA LYS A 275 -3.12 22.50 4.64
C LYS A 275 -1.75 22.56 5.31
N LEU A 276 -1.53 23.46 6.30
CA LEU A 276 -0.30 23.48 7.07
C LEU A 276 -0.13 22.20 7.90
N ALA A 277 -1.18 21.80 8.63
CA ALA A 277 -1.15 20.59 9.45
C ALA A 277 -0.91 19.34 8.63
N LYS A 278 -1.59 19.18 7.49
CA LYS A 278 -1.41 18.04 6.59
C LYS A 278 -0.04 18.00 5.94
N LEU A 279 0.48 19.16 5.49
CA LEU A 279 1.83 19.25 4.93
C LEU A 279 2.90 18.95 5.98
N SER A 280 2.79 19.50 7.19
CA SER A 280 3.73 19.25 8.28
C SER A 280 3.77 17.76 8.65
N ARG A 281 2.62 17.10 8.71
CA ARG A 281 2.56 15.64 8.93
C ARG A 281 3.16 14.85 7.78
N LEU A 282 2.96 15.29 6.53
CA LEU A 282 3.58 14.64 5.37
C LEU A 282 5.10 14.69 5.46
N ILE A 283 5.65 15.87 5.74
CA ILE A 283 7.10 16.07 5.91
C ILE A 283 7.61 15.24 7.09
N GLU A 284 6.96 15.37 8.26
CA GLU A 284 7.34 14.65 9.47
C GLU A 284 7.36 13.13 9.25
N SER A 285 6.32 12.56 8.65
CA SER A 285 6.22 11.13 8.43
C SER A 285 7.34 10.57 7.56
N HIS A 286 7.74 11.29 6.50
CA HIS A 286 8.85 10.88 5.64
C HIS A 286 10.20 11.11 6.31
N LEU A 287 10.38 12.22 7.03
CA LEU A 287 11.61 12.53 7.75
C LEU A 287 11.84 11.48 8.86
N SER A 288 10.83 11.22 9.69
CA SER A 288 10.91 10.22 10.76
C SER A 288 11.18 8.82 10.21
N TRP A 289 10.55 8.45 9.09
CA TRP A 289 10.82 7.16 8.46
C TRP A 289 12.29 6.97 8.11
N ALA A 290 12.94 8.01 7.58
CA ALA A 290 14.35 7.96 7.20
C ALA A 290 15.30 8.05 8.41
N THR A 291 14.97 8.82 9.43
CA THR A 291 15.92 9.23 10.47
C THR A 291 15.69 8.58 11.84
N ALA A 292 14.45 8.32 12.25
CA ALA A 292 14.17 7.85 13.60
C ALA A 292 14.89 6.54 13.95
N PRO A 293 14.98 5.50 13.12
CA PRO A 293 15.74 4.30 13.45
C PRO A 293 17.22 4.55 13.66
N LEU A 294 17.81 5.48 12.91
CA LEU A 294 19.23 5.85 13.04
C LEU A 294 19.48 6.68 14.29
N ILE A 295 18.60 7.63 14.58
CA ILE A 295 18.68 8.45 15.80
C ILE A 295 18.56 7.54 17.02
N LEU A 296 17.58 6.65 17.06
CA LEU A 296 17.40 5.71 18.19
C LEU A 296 18.56 4.75 18.36
N ALA A 297 19.22 4.35 17.27
CA ALA A 297 20.35 3.41 17.35
C ALA A 297 21.67 4.10 17.70
N PHE A 298 21.92 5.31 17.22
CA PHE A 298 23.27 5.88 17.21
C PHE A 298 23.40 7.26 17.87
N ALA A 299 22.34 8.09 17.91
CA ALA A 299 22.46 9.48 18.31
C ALA A 299 22.93 9.67 19.77
N ALA A 300 22.57 8.74 20.66
CA ALA A 300 22.99 8.79 22.05
C ALA A 300 24.53 8.69 22.23
N PHE A 301 25.24 8.14 21.27
CA PHE A 301 26.70 7.99 21.33
C PHE A 301 27.46 9.21 20.74
N ILE A 302 26.77 10.07 19.99
CA ILE A 302 27.40 11.23 19.34
C ILE A 302 28.03 12.21 20.36
N PRO A 303 27.35 12.59 21.49
CA PRO A 303 27.94 13.49 22.45
C PRO A 303 29.23 12.95 23.08
N ILE A 304 29.36 11.64 23.29
CA ILE A 304 30.56 11.01 23.83
C ILE A 304 31.77 11.21 22.91
N LEU A 305 31.54 11.20 21.58
CA LEU A 305 32.61 11.40 20.60
C LEU A 305 33.21 12.82 20.65
N PHE A 306 32.42 13.83 21.05
CA PHE A 306 32.84 15.22 21.12
C PHE A 306 33.22 15.66 22.52
N ASN A 307 32.63 15.05 23.57
CA ASN A 307 32.83 15.38 24.98
C ASN A 307 32.96 14.10 25.82
N PRO A 308 34.07 13.33 25.69
CA PRO A 308 34.20 12.02 26.33
C PRO A 308 34.28 12.10 27.86
N ASP A 309 34.74 13.22 28.40
CA ASP A 309 34.91 13.41 29.84
C ASP A 309 33.66 14.00 30.53
N ASP A 310 32.64 14.39 29.74
CA ASP A 310 31.43 14.95 30.30
C ASP A 310 30.48 13.86 30.85
N ILE A 311 30.02 14.03 32.09
CA ILE A 311 29.16 13.07 32.79
C ILE A 311 27.81 12.91 32.04
N ALA A 312 27.21 14.01 31.57
CA ALA A 312 25.92 13.97 30.87
C ALA A 312 26.03 13.20 29.56
N SER A 313 27.10 13.42 28.79
CA SER A 313 27.41 12.69 27.57
C SER A 313 27.51 11.18 27.81
N ASN A 314 28.18 10.78 28.86
CA ASN A 314 28.35 9.37 29.22
C ASN A 314 27.08 8.70 29.79
N GLN A 315 26.17 9.47 30.38
CA GLN A 315 24.90 8.96 30.90
C GLN A 315 23.81 8.83 29.81
N LEU A 316 23.86 9.61 28.74
CA LEU A 316 22.84 9.66 27.70
C LEU A 316 22.50 8.29 27.08
N PRO A 317 23.48 7.42 26.72
CA PRO A 317 23.18 6.08 26.21
C PRO A 317 22.37 5.23 27.21
N LYS A 318 22.62 5.37 28.49
CA LYS A 318 21.90 4.65 29.55
C LYS A 318 20.45 5.13 29.66
N VAL A 319 20.22 6.44 29.56
CA VAL A 319 18.87 7.01 29.58
C VAL A 319 18.08 6.53 28.36
N VAL A 320 18.68 6.61 27.17
CA VAL A 320 18.04 6.14 25.93
C VAL A 320 17.76 4.64 26.01
N SER A 321 18.69 3.82 26.51
CA SER A 321 18.49 2.38 26.72
C SER A 321 17.32 2.09 27.68
N ASN A 322 17.16 2.85 28.74
CA ASN A 322 16.04 2.67 29.69
C ASN A 322 14.70 2.97 28.99
N ILE A 323 14.61 4.03 28.18
CA ILE A 323 13.41 4.36 27.38
C ILE A 323 13.11 3.23 26.38
N GLN A 324 14.13 2.71 25.69
CA GLN A 324 13.98 1.60 24.76
C GLN A 324 13.50 0.32 25.46
N ASN A 325 13.97 0.04 26.69
CA ASN A 325 13.49 -1.11 27.48
C ASN A 325 11.99 -1.00 27.80
N VAL A 326 11.48 0.20 28.11
CA VAL A 326 10.03 0.41 28.26
C VAL A 326 9.29 0.16 26.95
N ALA A 327 9.85 0.62 25.83
CA ALA A 327 9.27 0.38 24.49
C ALA A 327 9.23 -1.12 24.10
N MET A 328 10.11 -1.96 24.67
CA MET A 328 10.11 -3.42 24.46
C MET A 328 8.81 -4.09 24.92
N VAL A 329 8.08 -3.51 25.88
CA VAL A 329 6.74 -3.99 26.26
C VAL A 329 5.79 -3.93 25.07
N GLY A 330 5.83 -2.84 24.31
CA GLY A 330 5.05 -2.70 23.07
C GLY A 330 5.42 -3.76 22.02
N LEU A 331 6.70 -4.10 21.91
CA LEU A 331 7.16 -5.17 21.02
C LEU A 331 6.58 -6.54 21.41
N VAL A 332 6.55 -6.87 22.71
CA VAL A 332 5.97 -8.13 23.21
C VAL A 332 4.47 -8.20 22.88
N ILE A 333 3.73 -7.11 23.09
CA ILE A 333 2.31 -7.03 22.73
C ILE A 333 2.14 -7.21 21.22
N THR A 334 2.93 -6.51 20.41
CA THR A 334 2.90 -6.62 18.93
C THR A 334 3.17 -8.06 18.49
N MET A 335 4.15 -8.70 19.08
CA MET A 335 4.49 -10.10 18.82
C MET A 335 3.32 -11.03 19.14
N TYR A 336 2.69 -10.88 20.31
CA TYR A 336 1.53 -11.66 20.71
C TYR A 336 0.35 -11.49 19.73
N LEU A 337 0.00 -10.25 19.39
CA LEU A 337 -1.07 -9.97 18.44
C LEU A 337 -0.75 -10.51 17.04
N SER A 338 0.50 -10.44 16.63
CA SER A 338 0.94 -10.99 15.35
C SER A 338 0.75 -12.50 15.29
N PHE A 339 1.06 -13.23 16.37
CA PHE A 339 0.81 -14.67 16.43
C PHE A 339 -0.69 -15.02 16.36
N LYS A 340 -1.53 -14.22 16.99
CA LYS A 340 -2.99 -14.39 16.93
C LYS A 340 -3.55 -14.14 15.54
N SER A 341 -2.91 -13.30 14.75
CA SER A 341 -3.33 -12.93 13.39
C SER A 341 -2.77 -13.85 12.29
N LEU A 342 -1.90 -14.81 12.65
CA LEU A 342 -1.33 -15.73 11.65
C LEU A 342 -2.41 -16.67 11.09
N PRO A 343 -2.39 -16.91 9.78
CA PRO A 343 -3.22 -17.97 9.18
C PRO A 343 -2.77 -19.34 9.70
N PRO A 344 -3.64 -20.36 9.62
CA PRO A 344 -3.31 -21.73 10.00
C PRO A 344 -1.98 -22.18 9.37
N LYS A 345 -1.14 -22.81 10.19
CA LYS A 345 0.15 -23.30 9.71
C LYS A 345 -0.03 -24.45 8.71
N PRO A 346 0.50 -24.36 7.49
CA PRO A 346 0.46 -25.46 6.54
C PRO A 346 1.14 -26.72 7.09
N LEU A 347 0.60 -27.91 6.77
CA LEU A 347 1.12 -29.19 7.26
C LEU A 347 2.57 -29.48 6.86
N ARG A 348 3.05 -28.88 5.76
CA ARG A 348 4.44 -28.98 5.30
C ARG A 348 5.46 -28.39 6.27
N TYR A 349 5.04 -27.52 7.23
CA TYR A 349 5.94 -26.87 8.19
C TYR A 349 5.95 -27.59 9.54
N LYS A 350 7.14 -27.96 10.00
CA LYS A 350 7.35 -28.65 11.30
C LYS A 350 7.10 -27.70 12.49
N ARG A 351 6.89 -28.27 13.68
CA ARG A 351 6.58 -27.50 14.90
C ARG A 351 7.66 -26.48 15.27
N HIS A 352 8.95 -26.75 15.02
CA HIS A 352 10.04 -25.82 15.33
C HIS A 352 9.96 -24.50 14.55
N HIS A 353 9.29 -24.45 13.38
CA HIS A 353 9.06 -23.18 12.67
C HIS A 353 8.27 -22.17 13.50
N SER A 354 7.36 -22.61 14.35
CA SER A 354 6.61 -21.72 15.24
C SER A 354 7.52 -21.10 16.30
N ILE A 355 8.52 -21.84 16.79
CA ILE A 355 9.52 -21.35 17.73
C ILE A 355 10.41 -20.30 17.04
N LEU A 356 10.88 -20.59 15.83
CA LEU A 356 11.70 -19.66 15.04
C LEU A 356 10.98 -18.34 14.75
N MET A 357 9.65 -18.36 14.63
CA MET A 357 8.85 -17.15 14.45
C MET A 357 8.84 -16.24 15.69
N VAL A 358 9.11 -16.76 16.88
CA VAL A 358 9.31 -15.95 18.08
C VAL A 358 10.68 -15.27 18.03
N PHE A 359 11.73 -16.06 17.80
CA PHE A 359 13.10 -15.53 17.84
C PHE A 359 13.43 -14.60 16.66
N GLN A 360 12.70 -14.65 15.55
CA GLN A 360 12.94 -13.76 14.41
C GLN A 360 12.79 -12.27 14.76
N TRP A 361 12.08 -11.91 15.82
CA TRP A 361 11.90 -10.52 16.24
C TRP A 361 13.19 -9.83 16.70
N VAL A 362 14.23 -10.59 17.01
CA VAL A 362 15.60 -10.05 17.21
C VAL A 362 16.10 -9.34 15.93
N LEU A 363 15.56 -9.68 14.77
CA LEU A 363 15.90 -9.04 13.49
C LEU A 363 15.21 -7.67 13.28
N LEU A 364 14.33 -7.23 14.19
CA LEU A 364 13.60 -5.97 14.04
C LEU A 364 14.52 -4.75 13.88
N PRO A 365 15.56 -4.54 14.71
CA PRO A 365 16.51 -3.44 14.51
C PRO A 365 17.21 -3.49 13.14
N VAL A 366 17.58 -4.70 12.70
CA VAL A 366 18.21 -4.92 11.39
C VAL A 366 17.26 -4.52 10.26
N THR A 367 16.00 -4.95 10.33
CA THR A 367 15.00 -4.64 9.28
C THR A 367 14.64 -3.16 9.26
N THR A 368 14.53 -2.52 10.43
CA THR A 368 14.22 -1.08 10.53
C THR A 368 15.36 -0.21 10.01
N ILE A 369 16.60 -0.55 10.27
CA ILE A 369 17.75 0.23 9.81
C ILE A 369 18.06 -0.08 8.34
N LEU A 370 18.33 -1.36 8.00
CA LEU A 370 18.84 -1.74 6.68
C LEU A 370 17.80 -1.70 5.56
N TYR A 371 16.52 -1.79 5.89
CA TYR A 371 15.46 -1.72 4.88
C TYR A 371 14.67 -0.41 4.98
N ASN A 372 14.04 -0.13 6.12
CA ASN A 372 13.15 1.01 6.21
C ASN A 372 13.92 2.35 6.12
N ALA A 373 14.88 2.60 7.01
CA ALA A 373 15.61 3.87 7.02
C ALA A 373 16.47 4.07 5.76
N THR A 374 17.23 3.05 5.35
CA THR A 374 18.13 3.18 4.19
C THR A 374 17.35 3.34 2.87
N ALA A 375 16.23 2.64 2.70
CA ALA A 375 15.40 2.79 1.50
C ALA A 375 14.73 4.17 1.44
N ALA A 376 14.30 4.70 2.60
CA ALA A 376 13.74 6.04 2.71
C ALA A 376 14.80 7.13 2.42
N LEU A 377 15.98 7.02 3.04
CA LEU A 377 17.12 7.90 2.76
C LEU A 377 17.50 7.88 1.28
N TYR A 378 17.59 6.69 0.69
CA TYR A 378 17.90 6.55 -0.73
C TYR A 378 16.89 7.28 -1.61
N SER A 379 15.60 7.13 -1.35
CA SER A 379 14.54 7.78 -2.14
C SER A 379 14.58 9.30 -1.97
N GLN A 380 14.72 9.80 -0.75
CA GLN A 380 14.78 11.22 -0.45
C GLN A 380 16.05 11.87 -1.04
N THR A 381 17.21 11.20 -0.93
CA THR A 381 18.47 11.67 -1.50
C THR A 381 18.39 11.76 -3.03
N ARG A 382 17.80 10.74 -3.69
CA ARG A 382 17.58 10.80 -5.14
C ARG A 382 16.69 11.98 -5.53
N LEU A 383 15.58 12.19 -4.79
CA LEU A 383 14.66 13.29 -5.04
C LEU A 383 15.36 14.64 -4.85
N PHE A 384 16.14 14.79 -3.79
CA PHE A 384 16.93 16.01 -3.51
C PHE A 384 17.89 16.37 -4.66
N PHE A 385 18.55 15.38 -5.26
CA PHE A 385 19.43 15.57 -6.41
C PHE A 385 18.72 15.56 -7.77
N GLY A 386 17.39 15.61 -7.81
CA GLY A 386 16.62 15.62 -9.05
C GLY A 386 16.69 14.30 -9.86
N LYS A 387 17.13 13.20 -9.25
CA LYS A 387 17.23 11.88 -9.89
C LYS A 387 15.93 11.10 -9.70
N TYR A 388 14.94 11.41 -10.50
CA TYR A 388 13.60 10.81 -10.38
C TYR A 388 13.60 9.30 -10.63
N LEU A 389 12.66 8.60 -9.99
CA LEU A 389 12.31 7.24 -10.36
C LEU A 389 11.27 7.31 -11.48
N ASP A 390 11.69 6.98 -12.67
CA ASP A 390 10.94 7.12 -13.93
C ASP A 390 10.25 5.83 -14.37
N LYS A 391 10.44 4.75 -13.61
CA LYS A 391 9.79 3.46 -13.83
C LYS A 391 9.41 2.78 -12.52
N PHE A 392 8.30 2.08 -12.57
CA PHE A 392 7.86 1.22 -11.49
C PHE A 392 8.66 -0.09 -11.52
N ASP A 393 9.49 -0.28 -10.52
CA ASP A 393 10.17 -1.56 -10.33
C ASP A 393 9.18 -2.57 -9.75
N VAL A 394 8.74 -3.51 -10.57
CA VAL A 394 7.82 -4.57 -10.16
C VAL A 394 8.48 -5.49 -9.16
N THR A 395 7.76 -5.86 -8.12
CA THR A 395 8.22 -6.87 -7.17
C THR A 395 7.86 -8.24 -7.72
N ASP A 396 8.87 -9.05 -8.03
CA ASP A 396 8.66 -10.45 -8.46
C ASP A 396 7.87 -11.19 -7.38
N LYS A 397 6.89 -11.99 -7.82
CA LYS A 397 6.07 -12.82 -6.94
C LYS A 397 6.31 -14.29 -7.30
N ALA A 398 6.90 -15.04 -6.37
CA ALA A 398 7.09 -16.45 -6.52
C ALA A 398 6.10 -17.24 -5.64
N VAL A 399 5.52 -18.29 -6.20
CA VAL A 399 4.70 -19.25 -5.45
C VAL A 399 5.61 -20.42 -5.08
N LYS A 400 5.74 -20.69 -3.79
CA LYS A 400 6.46 -21.86 -3.31
C LYS A 400 5.58 -23.10 -3.49
N LYS A 401 6.00 -23.98 -4.40
CA LYS A 401 5.36 -25.27 -4.65
C LYS A 401 5.50 -26.23 -3.48
#